data_451d5c5671d977973a48488b89cf6032
#
_entry.id   451d5c5671d977973a48488b89cf6032
#
_cell.length_a   1.000
_cell.length_b   1.000
_cell.length_c   1.000
_cell.angle_alpha   90.00
_cell.angle_beta   90.00
_cell.angle_gamma   90.00
#
_symmetry.space_group_name_H-M   'P 1'
#
loop_
_entity.id
_entity.type
_entity.pdbx_description
1 polymer ?
#
loop_
_entity_poly.entity_id
_entity_poly.type
_entity_poly.pdbx_seq_one_letter_code
_entity_poly.pdbx_strand_id
1 'polypeptide(L)'
;DTIGERAGKNVYSYDCWWGYDSMPVIIATDGSEYQTEGWADKIIDGEDSVTKYWLREGSDGWRLDVANEVSDETWINFRKSVKSLSSDNVIIGEIWDDATDYLLGDMYDSVMNYVFRNAILGYAKGDKTATEATKELEKIRERYPQEAFYAMMNLVGSHDTARLLSFLDGVPDDRDDKSFDAAFPTYDKTSDNAKKMQQLVALIQMTYPGAPTIYYGDELGMTGSDDPDNRRAMEWGKGNKELVEYYALLGNMRQTYKTLRTGDFNIIDTSDADNIMAYVRSDEDNTILVFVNNSDKAIQVTTELESKYYGTYT
;
A
#
# COMPACT_ATOMS: atom_id res chain seq x y z
N ASP A 1 5.07 -21.99 -32.23
CA ASP A 1 5.06 -22.14 -33.70
C ASP A 1 6.10 -21.24 -34.36
N THR A 2 6.72 -21.72 -35.46
CA THR A 2 7.64 -20.90 -36.25
C THR A 2 6.86 -19.83 -37.00
N ILE A 3 7.19 -18.54 -36.83
CA ILE A 3 6.54 -17.42 -37.52
C ILE A 3 7.37 -16.87 -38.67
N GLY A 4 8.57 -17.38 -38.89
CA GLY A 4 9.45 -16.97 -39.98
C GLY A 4 10.88 -17.39 -39.77
N GLU A 5 11.76 -16.86 -40.62
CA GLU A 5 13.22 -17.06 -40.56
C GLU A 5 13.92 -15.70 -40.55
N ARG A 6 14.87 -15.50 -39.64
CA ARG A 6 15.72 -14.32 -39.57
C ARG A 6 17.20 -14.76 -39.47
N ALA A 7 18.02 -14.30 -40.39
CA ALA A 7 19.45 -14.60 -40.42
C ALA A 7 19.76 -16.11 -40.40
N GLY A 8 18.95 -16.95 -41.13
CA GLY A 8 19.09 -18.38 -41.19
C GLY A 8 18.65 -19.14 -39.93
N LYS A 9 17.91 -18.50 -39.04
CA LYS A 9 17.34 -19.13 -37.84
C LYS A 9 15.83 -18.97 -37.83
N ASN A 10 15.14 -20.02 -37.41
CA ASN A 10 13.69 -19.98 -37.21
C ASN A 10 13.36 -18.95 -36.15
N VAL A 11 12.32 -18.15 -36.40
CA VAL A 11 11.71 -17.23 -35.42
C VAL A 11 10.46 -17.90 -34.90
N TYR A 12 10.31 -17.90 -33.57
CA TYR A 12 9.18 -18.50 -32.88
C TYR A 12 8.35 -17.40 -32.22
N SER A 13 7.03 -17.59 -32.19
CA SER A 13 6.16 -16.81 -31.30
C SER A 13 6.06 -17.48 -29.93
N TYR A 14 6.00 -16.72 -28.91
CA TYR A 14 5.76 -17.15 -27.53
C TYR A 14 5.06 -16.04 -26.75
N ASP A 15 4.35 -16.41 -25.70
CA ASP A 15 3.70 -15.45 -24.84
C ASP A 15 4.73 -14.69 -23.99
N CYS A 16 4.54 -13.40 -23.89
CA CYS A 16 5.42 -12.50 -23.16
C CYS A 16 4.58 -11.61 -22.23
N TRP A 17 5.15 -11.23 -21.10
CA TRP A 17 4.57 -10.25 -20.22
C TRP A 17 4.47 -8.89 -20.95
N TRP A 18 3.23 -8.40 -21.10
CA TRP A 18 2.89 -7.13 -21.78
C TRP A 18 3.55 -6.92 -23.16
N GLY A 19 3.87 -8.00 -23.85
CA GLY A 19 4.47 -7.96 -25.19
C GLY A 19 5.98 -7.70 -25.20
N TYR A 20 6.65 -7.72 -24.06
CA TYR A 20 8.10 -7.61 -23.97
C TYR A 20 8.75 -8.97 -24.26
N ASP A 21 9.43 -9.09 -25.42
CA ASP A 21 10.07 -10.33 -25.87
C ASP A 21 11.22 -10.82 -24.98
N SER A 22 11.75 -9.96 -24.11
CA SER A 22 12.73 -10.30 -23.08
C SER A 22 12.13 -10.95 -21.83
N MET A 23 10.79 -10.97 -21.70
CA MET A 23 10.08 -11.48 -20.53
C MET A 23 9.07 -12.57 -20.93
N PRO A 24 9.56 -13.80 -21.31
CA PRO A 24 8.68 -14.88 -21.69
C PRO A 24 7.83 -15.37 -20.51
N VAL A 25 6.56 -15.69 -20.76
CA VAL A 25 5.67 -16.31 -19.78
C VAL A 25 6.06 -17.77 -19.59
N ILE A 26 6.22 -18.20 -18.34
CA ILE A 26 6.41 -19.60 -17.98
C ILE A 26 5.03 -20.21 -17.78
N ILE A 27 4.66 -21.18 -18.63
CA ILE A 27 3.36 -21.86 -18.59
C ILE A 27 3.48 -23.30 -18.12
N ALA A 28 2.40 -23.86 -17.60
CA ALA A 28 2.30 -25.28 -17.29
C ALA A 28 2.29 -26.13 -18.56
N THR A 29 2.91 -27.30 -18.49
CA THR A 29 3.04 -28.22 -19.65
C THR A 29 1.88 -29.20 -19.81
N ASP A 30 1.06 -29.34 -18.78
CA ASP A 30 -0.04 -30.33 -18.71
C ASP A 30 -1.44 -29.70 -18.88
N GLY A 31 -1.49 -28.42 -19.17
CA GLY A 31 -2.75 -27.64 -19.29
C GLY A 31 -3.35 -27.21 -17.98
N SER A 32 -2.67 -27.44 -16.83
CA SER A 32 -3.00 -26.77 -15.55
C SER A 32 -2.57 -25.31 -15.60
N GLU A 33 -3.12 -24.49 -14.68
CA GLU A 33 -2.67 -23.10 -14.50
C GLU A 33 -1.42 -23.01 -13.61
N TYR A 34 -1.03 -24.12 -12.97
CA TYR A 34 0.16 -24.19 -12.15
C TYR A 34 1.41 -24.33 -12.99
N GLN A 35 2.48 -23.66 -12.59
CA GLN A 35 3.75 -23.63 -13.32
C GLN A 35 4.36 -25.01 -13.51
N THR A 36 5.23 -25.17 -14.52
CA THR A 36 5.89 -26.46 -14.79
C THR A 36 6.54 -27.06 -13.53
N GLU A 37 6.46 -28.39 -13.39
CA GLU A 37 6.95 -29.12 -12.22
C GLU A 37 8.37 -28.69 -11.81
N GLY A 38 9.32 -28.62 -12.75
CA GLY A 38 10.70 -28.24 -12.44
C GLY A 38 10.85 -26.78 -11.95
N TRP A 39 10.02 -25.86 -12.42
CA TRP A 39 10.01 -24.48 -11.94
C TRP A 39 9.34 -24.38 -10.57
N ALA A 40 8.18 -25.00 -10.40
CA ALA A 40 7.44 -25.00 -9.16
C ALA A 40 8.27 -25.64 -8.02
N ASP A 41 8.90 -26.79 -8.26
CA ASP A 41 9.81 -27.43 -7.30
C ASP A 41 10.97 -26.50 -6.92
N LYS A 42 11.60 -25.83 -7.88
CA LYS A 42 12.74 -24.96 -7.61
C LYS A 42 12.35 -23.67 -6.90
N ILE A 43 11.22 -23.07 -7.24
CA ILE A 43 10.85 -21.73 -6.77
C ILE A 43 9.87 -21.79 -5.59
N ILE A 44 8.88 -22.70 -5.61
CA ILE A 44 7.73 -22.65 -4.71
C ILE A 44 7.76 -23.74 -3.64
N ASP A 45 7.61 -25.02 -4.04
CA ASP A 45 7.17 -26.06 -3.12
C ASP A 45 8.23 -27.13 -2.81
N GLY A 46 9.30 -27.24 -3.60
CA GLY A 46 10.42 -28.15 -3.31
C GLY A 46 11.03 -27.91 -1.92
N GLU A 47 11.65 -28.91 -1.36
CA GLU A 47 12.27 -28.81 -0.02
C GLU A 47 13.33 -27.70 0.04
N ASP A 48 14.14 -27.57 -1.02
CA ASP A 48 15.15 -26.52 -1.18
C ASP A 48 14.72 -25.40 -2.10
N SER A 49 13.41 -25.15 -2.21
CA SER A 49 12.88 -24.07 -3.04
C SER A 49 13.32 -22.69 -2.55
N VAL A 50 13.40 -21.73 -3.45
CA VAL A 50 13.72 -20.32 -3.13
C VAL A 50 12.79 -19.78 -2.06
N THR A 51 11.49 -20.10 -2.15
CA THR A 51 10.48 -19.68 -1.18
C THR A 51 10.84 -20.15 0.25
N LYS A 52 11.16 -21.44 0.43
CA LYS A 52 11.46 -22.00 1.73
C LYS A 52 12.85 -21.62 2.23
N TYR A 53 13.81 -21.49 1.33
CA TYR A 53 15.19 -21.13 1.66
C TYR A 53 15.23 -19.80 2.43
N TRP A 54 14.66 -18.72 1.90
CA TRP A 54 14.72 -17.41 2.53
C TRP A 54 13.91 -17.34 3.84
N LEU A 55 12.81 -18.08 3.95
CA LEU A 55 12.07 -18.19 5.22
C LEU A 55 12.91 -18.89 6.29
N ARG A 56 13.69 -19.91 5.93
CA ARG A 56 14.63 -20.58 6.86
C ARG A 56 15.81 -19.70 7.24
N GLU A 57 16.25 -18.82 6.34
CA GLU A 57 17.30 -17.84 6.61
C GLU A 57 16.82 -16.64 7.46
N GLY A 58 15.53 -16.61 7.83
CA GLY A 58 14.98 -15.64 8.78
C GLY A 58 14.11 -14.54 8.18
N SER A 59 13.66 -14.70 6.94
CA SER A 59 12.58 -13.85 6.40
C SER A 59 11.25 -14.22 7.05
N ASP A 60 10.45 -13.22 7.44
CA ASP A 60 9.11 -13.42 8.03
C ASP A 60 7.99 -13.53 6.97
N GLY A 61 8.33 -13.47 5.70
CA GLY A 61 7.33 -13.57 4.64
C GLY A 61 7.83 -13.11 3.28
N TRP A 62 6.88 -12.89 2.37
CA TRP A 62 7.11 -12.53 0.98
C TRP A 62 6.23 -11.38 0.52
N ARG A 63 6.80 -10.47 -0.25
CA ARG A 63 6.05 -9.55 -1.12
C ARG A 63 6.16 -10.07 -2.55
N LEU A 64 5.02 -10.18 -3.22
CA LEU A 64 4.87 -10.77 -4.54
C LEU A 64 4.61 -9.67 -5.57
N ASP A 65 5.49 -9.58 -6.55
CA ASP A 65 5.45 -8.60 -7.63
C ASP A 65 4.37 -8.97 -8.65
N VAL A 66 3.65 -7.96 -9.16
CA VAL A 66 2.64 -8.11 -10.23
C VAL A 66 1.70 -9.29 -9.98
N ALA A 67 1.20 -9.39 -8.76
CA ALA A 67 0.58 -10.61 -8.25
C ALA A 67 -0.72 -11.00 -8.98
N ASN A 68 -1.45 -10.03 -9.56
CA ASN A 68 -2.67 -10.26 -10.35
C ASN A 68 -2.44 -10.87 -11.75
N GLU A 69 -1.19 -10.91 -12.22
CA GLU A 69 -0.85 -11.47 -13.54
C GLU A 69 -0.43 -12.94 -13.47
N VAL A 70 -0.34 -13.50 -12.27
CA VAL A 70 0.03 -14.91 -12.03
C VAL A 70 -1.21 -15.66 -11.61
N SER A 71 -1.33 -16.95 -12.02
CA SER A 71 -2.52 -17.76 -11.77
C SER A 71 -2.80 -17.96 -10.28
N ASP A 72 -4.09 -18.00 -9.91
CA ASP A 72 -4.55 -18.27 -8.56
C ASP A 72 -4.02 -19.62 -8.05
N GLU A 73 -3.97 -20.65 -8.91
CA GLU A 73 -3.43 -21.95 -8.54
C GLU A 73 -1.97 -21.87 -8.08
N THR A 74 -1.17 -21.03 -8.75
CA THR A 74 0.22 -20.76 -8.33
C THR A 74 0.27 -20.15 -6.94
N TRP A 75 -0.56 -19.14 -6.67
CA TRP A 75 -0.59 -18.47 -5.35
C TRP A 75 -1.14 -19.36 -4.25
N ILE A 76 -2.14 -20.19 -4.52
CA ILE A 76 -2.65 -21.18 -3.56
C ILE A 76 -1.53 -22.17 -3.17
N ASN A 77 -0.74 -22.65 -4.12
CA ASN A 77 0.37 -23.55 -3.83
C ASN A 77 1.55 -22.83 -3.17
N PHE A 78 1.83 -21.58 -3.55
CA PHE A 78 2.79 -20.72 -2.87
C PHE A 78 2.42 -20.56 -1.39
N ARG A 79 1.16 -20.22 -1.10
CA ARG A 79 0.68 -20.10 0.29
C ARG A 79 0.87 -21.40 1.07
N LYS A 80 0.48 -22.53 0.51
CA LYS A 80 0.70 -23.84 1.17
C LYS A 80 2.16 -24.04 1.54
N SER A 81 3.08 -23.71 0.62
CA SER A 81 4.52 -23.80 0.84
C SER A 81 4.99 -22.87 1.97
N VAL A 82 4.64 -21.59 1.93
CA VAL A 82 5.01 -20.60 2.94
C VAL A 82 4.48 -20.98 4.32
N LYS A 83 3.18 -21.31 4.40
CA LYS A 83 2.52 -21.64 5.68
C LYS A 83 2.94 -23.01 6.23
N SER A 84 3.55 -23.87 5.42
CA SER A 84 4.11 -25.15 5.91
C SER A 84 5.28 -24.97 6.86
N LEU A 85 6.00 -23.84 6.80
CA LEU A 85 7.11 -23.54 7.69
C LEU A 85 6.65 -22.81 8.95
N SER A 86 5.75 -21.85 8.82
CA SER A 86 5.10 -21.16 9.94
C SER A 86 3.79 -20.52 9.47
N SER A 87 2.74 -20.66 10.28
CA SER A 87 1.47 -19.94 10.07
C SER A 87 1.64 -18.42 10.11
N ASP A 88 2.67 -17.94 10.81
CA ASP A 88 2.94 -16.52 11.05
C ASP A 88 3.67 -15.82 9.88
N ASN A 89 4.24 -16.62 8.95
CA ASN A 89 4.85 -16.05 7.75
C ASN A 89 3.83 -15.29 6.92
N VAL A 90 4.12 -14.05 6.55
CA VAL A 90 3.19 -13.15 5.86
C VAL A 90 3.35 -13.22 4.35
N ILE A 91 2.23 -13.18 3.62
CA ILE A 91 2.21 -13.08 2.16
C ILE A 91 1.50 -11.79 1.77
N ILE A 92 2.22 -10.90 1.09
CA ILE A 92 1.73 -9.59 0.65
C ILE A 92 1.75 -9.55 -0.87
N GLY A 93 0.59 -9.41 -1.52
CA GLY A 93 0.51 -9.24 -2.98
C GLY A 93 0.64 -7.77 -3.38
N GLU A 94 1.27 -7.51 -4.52
CA GLU A 94 1.14 -6.22 -5.17
C GLU A 94 -0.12 -6.23 -6.04
N ILE A 95 -1.18 -5.60 -5.54
CA ILE A 95 -2.44 -5.41 -6.25
C ILE A 95 -2.80 -3.93 -6.16
N TRP A 96 -3.02 -3.30 -7.31
CA TRP A 96 -3.28 -1.85 -7.38
C TRP A 96 -4.74 -1.48 -7.17
N ASP A 97 -5.64 -2.43 -7.43
CA ASP A 97 -7.09 -2.25 -7.36
C ASP A 97 -7.72 -3.09 -6.24
N ASP A 98 -8.99 -3.41 -6.38
CA ASP A 98 -9.74 -4.25 -5.44
C ASP A 98 -9.12 -5.66 -5.36
N ALA A 99 -8.71 -6.05 -4.17
CA ALA A 99 -8.05 -7.32 -3.91
C ALA A 99 -8.96 -8.35 -3.24
N THR A 100 -10.29 -8.15 -3.25
CA THR A 100 -11.24 -8.99 -2.52
C THR A 100 -11.03 -10.48 -2.79
N ASP A 101 -10.91 -10.87 -4.07
CA ASP A 101 -10.81 -12.28 -4.46
C ASP A 101 -9.50 -12.94 -3.99
N TYR A 102 -8.46 -12.16 -3.75
CA TYR A 102 -7.14 -12.63 -3.31
C TYR A 102 -7.00 -12.76 -1.78
N LEU A 103 -7.93 -12.20 -1.02
CA LEU A 103 -7.87 -12.09 0.45
C LEU A 103 -8.79 -13.07 1.17
N LEU A 104 -9.34 -14.06 0.47
CA LEU A 104 -10.30 -15.02 1.02
C LEU A 104 -9.66 -16.11 1.91
N GLY A 105 -8.36 -16.06 2.13
CA GLY A 105 -7.62 -16.91 3.07
C GLY A 105 -6.83 -18.05 2.40
N ASP A 106 -6.88 -18.16 1.08
CA ASP A 106 -6.19 -19.20 0.30
C ASP A 106 -4.98 -18.70 -0.51
N MET A 107 -4.82 -17.38 -0.69
CA MET A 107 -3.71 -16.77 -1.43
C MET A 107 -2.89 -15.80 -0.56
N TYR A 108 -3.37 -14.58 -0.30
CA TYR A 108 -2.60 -13.57 0.44
C TYR A 108 -3.16 -13.31 1.84
N ASP A 109 -2.29 -12.83 2.74
CA ASP A 109 -2.70 -12.31 4.04
C ASP A 109 -2.98 -10.80 3.95
N SER A 110 -2.31 -10.13 3.00
CA SER A 110 -2.35 -8.69 2.80
C SER A 110 -2.01 -8.32 1.36
N VAL A 111 -2.30 -7.09 0.99
CA VAL A 111 -1.82 -6.48 -0.26
C VAL A 111 -1.24 -5.10 0.00
N MET A 112 -0.44 -4.59 -0.94
CA MET A 112 -0.07 -3.18 -1.02
C MET A 112 -1.34 -2.38 -1.31
N ASN A 113 -1.87 -1.68 -0.29
CA ASN A 113 -3.22 -1.10 -0.32
C ASN A 113 -3.24 0.24 -1.07
N TYR A 114 -3.14 0.19 -2.39
CA TYR A 114 -3.23 1.37 -3.25
C TYR A 114 -4.63 2.01 -3.23
N VAL A 115 -5.68 1.24 -2.96
CA VAL A 115 -7.04 1.78 -2.79
C VAL A 115 -7.07 2.76 -1.61
N PHE A 116 -6.48 2.38 -0.47
CA PHE A 116 -6.30 3.28 0.68
C PHE A 116 -5.48 4.52 0.30
N ARG A 117 -4.32 4.32 -0.36
CA ARG A 117 -3.48 5.41 -0.82
C ARG A 117 -4.26 6.42 -1.65
N ASN A 118 -4.99 5.95 -2.66
CA ASN A 118 -5.74 6.80 -3.59
C ASN A 118 -6.90 7.55 -2.90
N ALA A 119 -7.54 6.93 -1.91
CA ALA A 119 -8.58 7.57 -1.11
C ALA A 119 -8.03 8.77 -0.32
N ILE A 120 -6.97 8.56 0.46
CA ILE A 120 -6.45 9.59 1.37
C ILE A 120 -5.62 10.67 0.66
N LEU A 121 -4.88 10.31 -0.39
CA LEU A 121 -4.14 11.30 -1.17
C LEU A 121 -5.09 12.18 -2.00
N GLY A 122 -6.14 11.59 -2.59
CA GLY A 122 -7.18 12.35 -3.27
C GLY A 122 -7.88 13.33 -2.33
N TYR A 123 -8.18 12.91 -1.09
CA TYR A 123 -8.72 13.81 -0.07
C TYR A 123 -7.73 14.94 0.30
N ALA A 124 -6.47 14.60 0.56
CA ALA A 124 -5.47 15.59 0.95
C ALA A 124 -5.24 16.66 -0.11
N LYS A 125 -5.25 16.29 -1.39
CA LYS A 125 -5.11 17.22 -2.52
C LYS A 125 -6.40 17.98 -2.87
N GLY A 126 -7.55 17.54 -2.36
CA GLY A 126 -8.86 18.09 -2.72
C GLY A 126 -9.44 17.56 -4.04
N ASP A 127 -8.86 16.49 -4.59
CA ASP A 127 -9.38 15.76 -5.76
C ASP A 127 -10.61 14.90 -5.37
N LYS A 128 -10.76 14.58 -4.08
CA LYS A 128 -11.89 13.90 -3.47
C LYS A 128 -12.44 14.70 -2.30
N THR A 129 -13.76 14.70 -2.18
CA THR A 129 -14.42 15.25 -0.98
C THR A 129 -14.20 14.34 0.24
N ALA A 130 -14.48 14.84 1.44
CA ALA A 130 -14.43 14.05 2.67
C ALA A 130 -15.36 12.84 2.59
N THR A 131 -16.56 13.02 2.04
CA THR A 131 -17.55 11.95 1.85
C THR A 131 -17.08 10.89 0.85
N GLU A 132 -16.46 11.28 -0.25
CA GLU A 132 -15.93 10.33 -1.24
C GLU A 132 -14.79 9.49 -0.65
N ALA A 133 -13.85 10.13 0.03
CA ALA A 133 -12.73 9.44 0.66
C ALA A 133 -13.20 8.47 1.75
N THR A 134 -14.10 8.88 2.63
CA THR A 134 -14.65 8.00 3.68
C THR A 134 -15.43 6.83 3.11
N LYS A 135 -16.18 7.00 2.03
CA LYS A 135 -16.86 5.89 1.34
C LYS A 135 -15.87 4.87 0.78
N GLU A 136 -14.73 5.32 0.26
CA GLU A 136 -13.68 4.40 -0.21
C GLU A 136 -13.03 3.64 0.94
N LEU A 137 -12.75 4.30 2.06
CA LEU A 137 -12.23 3.66 3.27
C LEU A 137 -13.22 2.62 3.87
N GLU A 138 -14.52 2.94 3.88
CA GLU A 138 -15.58 2.01 4.29
C GLU A 138 -15.71 0.82 3.35
N LYS A 139 -15.58 1.02 2.03
CA LYS A 139 -15.58 -0.09 1.06
C LYS A 139 -14.47 -1.10 1.33
N ILE A 140 -13.26 -0.64 1.69
CA ILE A 140 -12.16 -1.53 2.07
C ILE A 140 -12.60 -2.38 3.29
N ARG A 141 -13.16 -1.75 4.32
CA ARG A 141 -13.64 -2.42 5.52
C ARG A 141 -14.75 -3.42 5.25
N GLU A 142 -15.68 -3.09 4.34
CA GLU A 142 -16.85 -3.93 4.02
C GLU A 142 -16.51 -5.13 3.12
N ARG A 143 -15.52 -4.97 2.24
CA ARG A 143 -15.18 -6.00 1.24
C ARG A 143 -14.15 -7.00 1.72
N TYR A 144 -13.17 -6.55 2.49
CA TYR A 144 -12.08 -7.42 2.92
C TYR A 144 -12.46 -8.20 4.18
N PRO A 145 -12.12 -9.49 4.28
CA PRO A 145 -12.21 -10.22 5.53
C PRO A 145 -11.54 -9.44 6.67
N GLN A 146 -12.08 -9.55 7.87
CA GLN A 146 -11.62 -8.75 9.01
C GLN A 146 -10.12 -8.92 9.27
N GLU A 147 -9.61 -10.14 9.19
CA GLU A 147 -8.20 -10.46 9.39
C GLU A 147 -7.32 -9.74 8.36
N ALA A 148 -7.72 -9.78 7.09
CA ALA A 148 -7.02 -9.09 6.02
C ALA A 148 -7.11 -7.57 6.17
N PHE A 149 -8.27 -7.02 6.52
CA PHE A 149 -8.47 -5.59 6.73
C PHE A 149 -7.51 -5.02 7.78
N TYR A 150 -7.29 -5.74 8.89
CA TYR A 150 -6.33 -5.33 9.92
C TYR A 150 -4.87 -5.62 9.57
N ALA A 151 -4.61 -6.43 8.55
CA ALA A 151 -3.27 -6.76 8.05
C ALA A 151 -2.84 -5.94 6.82
N MET A 152 -3.73 -5.09 6.26
CA MET A 152 -3.45 -4.33 5.04
C MET A 152 -2.16 -3.52 5.13
N MET A 153 -1.29 -3.64 4.12
CA MET A 153 -0.11 -2.80 3.96
C MET A 153 -0.52 -1.42 3.44
N ASN A 154 -0.85 -0.50 4.38
CA ASN A 154 -1.33 0.84 4.05
C ASN A 154 -0.17 1.76 3.69
N LEU A 155 0.18 1.82 2.42
CA LEU A 155 1.21 2.70 1.90
C LEU A 155 0.62 4.05 1.45
N VAL A 156 1.48 5.05 1.36
CA VAL A 156 1.18 6.38 0.79
C VAL A 156 2.20 6.80 -0.25
N GLY A 157 3.33 6.12 -0.31
CA GLY A 157 4.38 6.22 -1.31
C GLY A 157 5.02 4.87 -1.54
N SER A 158 5.60 4.66 -2.70
CA SER A 158 6.32 3.44 -3.07
C SER A 158 7.44 3.75 -4.07
N HIS A 159 8.18 2.71 -4.46
CA HIS A 159 9.19 2.79 -5.51
C HIS A 159 8.59 2.89 -6.93
N ASP A 160 7.28 2.76 -7.07
CA ASP A 160 6.54 2.83 -8.34
C ASP A 160 5.67 4.08 -8.46
N THR A 161 5.82 5.02 -7.52
CA THR A 161 5.06 6.28 -7.50
C THR A 161 5.99 7.45 -7.22
N ALA A 162 5.59 8.66 -7.59
CA ALA A 162 6.28 9.86 -7.12
C ALA A 162 6.37 9.87 -5.59
N ARG A 163 7.43 10.45 -5.03
CA ARG A 163 7.57 10.64 -3.58
C ARG A 163 6.38 11.38 -3.01
N LEU A 164 5.91 10.97 -1.82
CA LEU A 164 4.72 11.54 -1.18
C LEU A 164 4.72 13.07 -1.17
N LEU A 165 5.81 13.67 -0.71
CA LEU A 165 5.91 15.13 -0.62
C LEU A 165 5.86 15.80 -2.00
N SER A 166 6.51 15.21 -3.01
CA SER A 166 6.49 15.71 -4.38
C SER A 166 5.11 15.60 -5.02
N PHE A 167 4.43 14.46 -4.82
CA PHE A 167 3.06 14.26 -5.29
C PHE A 167 2.10 15.29 -4.68
N LEU A 168 2.20 15.54 -3.39
CA LEU A 168 1.39 16.55 -2.69
C LEU A 168 1.73 17.99 -3.13
N ASP A 169 2.94 18.22 -3.64
CA ASP A 169 3.38 19.51 -4.19
C ASP A 169 3.08 19.67 -5.69
N GLY A 170 2.35 18.72 -6.29
CA GLY A 170 1.83 18.82 -7.65
C GLY A 170 2.57 18.01 -8.72
N VAL A 171 3.55 17.17 -8.34
CA VAL A 171 4.13 16.19 -9.26
C VAL A 171 3.06 15.17 -9.65
N PRO A 172 2.82 14.92 -10.94
CA PRO A 172 1.88 13.89 -11.36
C PRO A 172 2.36 12.49 -10.97
N ASP A 173 1.42 11.59 -10.81
CA ASP A 173 1.64 10.18 -10.51
C ASP A 173 1.12 9.34 -11.68
N ASP A 174 1.45 9.77 -12.88
CA ASP A 174 1.07 9.10 -14.13
C ASP A 174 2.29 8.38 -14.70
N ARG A 175 2.31 7.06 -14.54
CA ARG A 175 3.39 6.19 -15.03
C ARG A 175 3.52 6.20 -16.56
N ASP A 176 2.46 6.51 -17.26
CA ASP A 176 2.42 6.54 -18.74
C ASP A 176 2.80 7.90 -19.30
N ASP A 177 2.58 8.99 -18.56
CA ASP A 177 2.98 10.35 -18.96
C ASP A 177 4.40 10.71 -18.46
N LYS A 178 5.38 10.47 -19.28
CA LYS A 178 6.78 10.85 -19.00
C LYS A 178 7.15 12.29 -19.39
N SER A 179 6.18 13.10 -19.78
CA SER A 179 6.43 14.48 -20.19
C SER A 179 6.95 15.36 -19.04
N PHE A 180 6.43 15.13 -17.82
CA PHE A 180 6.90 15.82 -16.63
C PHE A 180 8.33 15.44 -16.28
N ASP A 181 8.67 14.15 -16.29
CA ASP A 181 10.01 13.64 -15.97
C ASP A 181 11.05 14.13 -16.98
N ALA A 182 10.68 14.22 -18.27
CA ALA A 182 11.55 14.79 -19.29
C ALA A 182 11.85 16.27 -19.04
N ALA A 183 10.89 17.02 -18.50
CA ALA A 183 11.06 18.43 -18.17
C ALA A 183 11.77 18.64 -16.81
N PHE A 184 11.57 17.73 -15.86
CA PHE A 184 12.07 17.80 -14.49
C PHE A 184 12.68 16.46 -14.07
N PRO A 185 13.85 16.07 -14.62
CA PRO A 185 14.47 14.77 -14.33
C PRO A 185 14.88 14.60 -12.87
N THR A 186 14.91 15.70 -12.12
CA THR A 186 15.17 15.74 -10.67
C THR A 186 14.26 16.75 -10.02
N TYR A 187 13.43 16.30 -9.07
CA TYR A 187 12.48 17.16 -8.38
C TYR A 187 12.89 17.39 -6.92
N ASP A 188 13.24 18.63 -6.59
CA ASP A 188 13.72 19.03 -5.25
C ASP A 188 12.87 20.14 -4.61
N LYS A 189 11.75 20.51 -5.25
CA LYS A 189 10.88 21.57 -4.74
C LYS A 189 9.89 21.01 -3.72
N THR A 190 9.55 21.84 -2.74
CA THR A 190 8.53 21.53 -1.76
C THR A 190 7.96 22.82 -1.18
N SER A 191 6.64 22.86 -0.99
CA SER A 191 5.91 23.95 -0.34
C SER A 191 5.60 23.60 1.12
N ASP A 192 5.35 24.63 1.93
CA ASP A 192 4.88 24.43 3.30
C ASP A 192 3.46 23.81 3.32
N ASN A 193 2.67 24.04 2.27
CA ASN A 193 1.36 23.40 2.14
C ASN A 193 1.49 21.90 1.92
N ALA A 194 2.40 21.46 1.04
CA ALA A 194 2.67 20.03 0.82
C ALA A 194 3.11 19.32 2.12
N LYS A 195 3.94 19.95 2.94
CA LYS A 195 4.34 19.42 4.25
C LYS A 195 3.16 19.26 5.21
N LYS A 196 2.23 20.23 5.25
CA LYS A 196 1.01 20.13 6.06
C LYS A 196 0.11 19.01 5.57
N MET A 197 -0.07 18.88 4.26
CA MET A 197 -0.81 17.76 3.68
C MET A 197 -0.16 16.42 4.01
N GLN A 198 1.17 16.33 3.97
CA GLN A 198 1.89 15.12 4.38
C GLN A 198 1.65 14.78 5.85
N GLN A 199 1.63 15.77 6.75
CA GLN A 199 1.29 15.54 8.16
C GLN A 199 -0.14 15.03 8.33
N LEU A 200 -1.10 15.58 7.58
CA LEU A 200 -2.49 15.11 7.56
C LEU A 200 -2.59 13.66 7.08
N VAL A 201 -1.93 13.33 5.97
CA VAL A 201 -1.86 11.97 5.41
C VAL A 201 -1.24 10.99 6.41
N ALA A 202 -0.12 11.38 7.05
CA ALA A 202 0.54 10.55 8.06
C ALA A 202 -0.36 10.30 9.28
N LEU A 203 -1.15 11.29 9.72
CA LEU A 203 -2.13 11.12 10.80
C LEU A 203 -3.15 10.04 10.43
N ILE A 204 -3.75 10.13 9.25
CA ILE A 204 -4.74 9.13 8.80
C ILE A 204 -4.07 7.75 8.70
N GLN A 205 -2.91 7.66 8.06
CA GLN A 205 -2.17 6.40 7.89
C GLN A 205 -1.87 5.71 9.23
N MET A 206 -1.46 6.47 10.24
CA MET A 206 -1.08 5.94 11.55
C MET A 206 -2.27 5.63 12.47
N THR A 207 -3.45 6.15 12.18
CA THR A 207 -4.64 5.95 12.99
C THR A 207 -5.69 5.04 12.35
N TYR A 208 -5.65 4.84 11.03
CA TYR A 208 -6.51 3.88 10.33
C TYR A 208 -6.09 2.42 10.61
N PRO A 209 -7.02 1.43 10.56
CA PRO A 209 -6.69 0.01 10.67
C PRO A 209 -5.73 -0.48 9.58
N GLY A 210 -4.88 -1.44 9.93
CA GLY A 210 -3.88 -2.02 9.03
C GLY A 210 -2.44 -1.69 9.47
N ALA A 211 -1.46 -2.04 8.67
CA ALA A 211 -0.05 -1.79 8.90
C ALA A 211 0.40 -0.53 8.14
N PRO A 212 0.62 0.61 8.83
CA PRO A 212 1.14 1.80 8.18
C PRO A 212 2.54 1.52 7.63
N THR A 213 2.70 1.74 6.32
CA THR A 213 3.93 1.44 5.61
C THR A 213 4.54 2.71 5.06
N ILE A 214 5.71 3.06 5.56
CA ILE A 214 6.46 4.24 5.17
C ILE A 214 7.46 3.85 4.07
N TYR A 215 7.37 4.47 2.90
CA TYR A 215 8.44 4.38 1.92
C TYR A 215 9.63 5.19 2.43
N TYR A 216 10.82 4.56 2.48
CA TYR A 216 11.99 5.15 3.11
C TYR A 216 12.24 6.60 2.65
N GLY A 217 12.47 7.49 3.60
CA GLY A 217 12.73 8.90 3.34
C GLY A 217 11.50 9.80 3.24
N ASP A 218 10.27 9.25 3.14
CA ASP A 218 9.06 10.07 3.23
C ASP A 218 8.99 10.76 4.60
N GLU A 219 9.38 10.07 5.67
CA GLU A 219 9.48 10.64 7.02
C GLU A 219 10.50 11.78 7.15
N LEU A 220 11.48 11.82 6.24
CA LEU A 220 12.45 12.92 6.15
C LEU A 220 11.95 14.08 5.27
N GLY A 221 10.87 13.89 4.52
CA GLY A 221 10.41 14.80 3.49
C GLY A 221 11.29 14.75 2.24
N MET A 222 11.84 13.58 1.89
CA MET A 222 12.53 13.39 0.62
C MET A 222 11.60 13.64 -0.56
N THR A 223 12.13 14.27 -1.58
CA THR A 223 11.46 14.56 -2.85
C THR A 223 11.93 13.63 -3.95
N GLY A 224 11.20 13.55 -5.03
CA GLY A 224 11.51 12.81 -6.24
C GLY A 224 10.27 12.65 -7.11
N SER A 225 10.44 12.75 -8.43
CA SER A 225 9.42 12.43 -9.42
C SER A 225 9.29 10.91 -9.56
N ASP A 226 8.86 10.41 -10.70
CA ASP A 226 8.75 8.98 -10.97
C ASP A 226 10.14 8.29 -11.06
N ASP A 227 10.15 6.98 -11.25
CA ASP A 227 11.36 6.16 -11.42
C ASP A 227 12.26 6.72 -12.56
N PRO A 228 13.55 6.93 -12.33
CA PRO A 228 14.37 6.52 -11.17
C PRO A 228 14.49 7.59 -10.05
N ASP A 229 13.92 8.78 -10.20
CA ASP A 229 14.15 9.90 -9.28
C ASP A 229 13.59 9.66 -7.87
N ASN A 230 12.48 8.92 -7.77
CA ASN A 230 11.89 8.49 -6.48
C ASN A 230 12.75 7.48 -5.69
N ARG A 231 13.78 6.88 -6.31
CA ARG A 231 14.65 5.85 -5.73
C ARG A 231 16.02 6.37 -5.31
N ARG A 232 16.15 7.66 -5.01
CA ARG A 232 17.39 8.26 -4.49
C ARG A 232 17.84 7.59 -3.20
N ALA A 233 19.14 7.55 -2.93
CA ALA A 233 19.68 7.01 -1.70
C ALA A 233 19.14 7.75 -0.46
N MET A 234 18.97 7.03 0.65
CA MET A 234 18.51 7.59 1.92
C MET A 234 19.43 8.74 2.38
N GLU A 235 18.88 9.89 2.68
CA GLU A 235 19.60 11.08 3.12
C GLU A 235 19.81 11.10 4.63
N TRP A 236 20.66 10.21 5.13
CA TRP A 236 20.95 10.07 6.57
C TRP A 236 21.42 11.39 7.19
N GLY A 237 20.77 11.76 8.32
CA GLY A 237 21.11 12.97 9.07
C GLY A 237 20.67 14.29 8.41
N LYS A 238 19.93 14.21 7.32
CA LYS A 238 19.30 15.34 6.64
C LYS A 238 17.79 15.23 6.72
N GLY A 239 17.09 16.15 6.08
CA GLY A 239 15.63 16.13 5.99
C GLY A 239 14.95 17.11 6.94
N ASN A 240 13.63 17.09 6.91
CA ASN A 240 12.79 17.99 7.70
C ASN A 240 12.61 17.43 9.12
N LYS A 241 13.21 18.11 10.11
CA LYS A 241 13.16 17.71 11.50
C LYS A 241 11.73 17.65 12.05
N GLU A 242 10.88 18.58 11.66
CA GLU A 242 9.48 18.62 12.12
C GLU A 242 8.69 17.41 11.63
N LEU A 243 8.90 16.98 10.38
CA LEU A 243 8.30 15.76 9.85
C LEU A 243 8.80 14.52 10.61
N VAL A 244 10.10 14.38 10.82
CA VAL A 244 10.68 13.26 11.58
C VAL A 244 10.07 13.17 12.98
N GLU A 245 10.01 14.30 13.70
CA GLU A 245 9.41 14.38 15.04
C GLU A 245 7.92 14.03 15.01
N TYR A 246 7.20 14.45 13.97
CA TYR A 246 5.79 14.15 13.80
C TYR A 246 5.53 12.66 13.53
N TYR A 247 6.27 12.05 12.60
CA TYR A 247 6.19 10.59 12.37
C TYR A 247 6.55 9.78 13.61
N ALA A 248 7.58 10.22 14.36
CA ALA A 248 7.95 9.58 15.63
C ALA A 248 6.83 9.70 16.67
N LEU A 249 6.18 10.86 16.79
CA LEU A 249 5.03 11.08 17.68
C LEU A 249 3.89 10.12 17.33
N LEU A 250 3.49 10.07 16.05
CA LEU A 250 2.40 9.20 15.59
C LEU A 250 2.72 7.71 15.77
N GLY A 251 3.95 7.29 15.47
CA GLY A 251 4.42 5.93 15.69
C GLY A 251 4.39 5.54 17.17
N ASN A 252 4.87 6.40 18.06
CA ASN A 252 4.81 6.19 19.51
C ASN A 252 3.36 6.12 20.01
N MET A 253 2.48 6.98 19.51
CA MET A 253 1.05 6.95 19.84
C MET A 253 0.43 5.60 19.44
N ARG A 254 0.71 5.12 18.22
CA ARG A 254 0.21 3.82 17.74
C ARG A 254 0.78 2.63 18.53
N GLN A 255 2.02 2.70 18.98
CA GLN A 255 2.61 1.68 19.86
C GLN A 255 1.97 1.69 21.24
N THR A 256 1.76 2.88 21.82
CA THR A 256 1.18 3.06 23.15
C THR A 256 -0.27 2.59 23.21
N TYR A 257 -1.08 2.96 22.23
CA TYR A 257 -2.50 2.62 22.21
C TYR A 257 -2.77 1.42 21.30
N LYS A 258 -2.98 0.24 21.91
CA LYS A 258 -3.38 -0.98 21.20
C LYS A 258 -4.60 -0.76 20.31
N THR A 259 -5.53 0.07 20.77
CA THR A 259 -6.74 0.49 20.07
C THR A 259 -6.48 0.95 18.64
N LEU A 260 -5.38 1.63 18.37
CA LEU A 260 -5.00 2.06 17.02
C LEU A 260 -4.54 0.89 16.12
N ARG A 261 -4.11 -0.24 16.73
CA ARG A 261 -3.68 -1.42 15.97
C ARG A 261 -4.84 -2.39 15.71
N THR A 262 -5.62 -2.69 16.74
CA THR A 262 -6.61 -3.77 16.72
C THR A 262 -8.03 -3.35 17.14
N GLY A 263 -8.24 -2.10 17.54
CA GLY A 263 -9.57 -1.59 17.92
C GLY A 263 -10.48 -1.42 16.71
N ASP A 264 -11.78 -1.38 16.98
CA ASP A 264 -12.82 -1.12 15.98
C ASP A 264 -12.60 0.22 15.26
N PHE A 265 -13.15 0.32 14.07
CA PHE A 265 -13.13 1.52 13.25
C PHE A 265 -14.55 1.86 12.80
N ASN A 266 -14.98 3.10 13.05
CA ASN A 266 -16.26 3.61 12.58
C ASN A 266 -16.12 5.09 12.17
N ILE A 267 -16.68 5.44 11.03
CA ILE A 267 -16.84 6.86 10.64
C ILE A 267 -17.94 7.46 11.53
N ILE A 268 -17.67 8.64 12.07
CA ILE A 268 -18.62 9.34 12.96
C ILE A 268 -19.16 10.63 12.35
N ASP A 269 -18.42 11.27 11.46
CA ASP A 269 -18.86 12.48 10.78
C ASP A 269 -18.06 12.76 9.51
N THR A 270 -18.70 13.42 8.55
CA THR A 270 -18.07 14.00 7.36
C THR A 270 -18.76 15.30 6.99
N SER A 271 -17.98 16.32 6.61
CA SER A 271 -18.49 17.58 6.06
C SER A 271 -17.71 17.96 4.82
N ASP A 272 -18.34 17.85 3.66
CA ASP A 272 -17.72 18.28 2.39
C ASP A 272 -17.57 19.81 2.33
N ALA A 273 -18.53 20.54 2.93
CA ALA A 273 -18.51 22.01 2.95
C ALA A 273 -17.34 22.57 3.77
N ASP A 274 -16.96 21.87 4.84
CA ASP A 274 -15.88 22.25 5.75
C ASP A 274 -14.60 21.44 5.53
N ASN A 275 -14.65 20.45 4.63
CA ASN A 275 -13.57 19.52 4.32
C ASN A 275 -13.07 18.75 5.58
N ILE A 276 -14.02 18.22 6.35
CA ILE A 276 -13.80 17.49 7.60
C ILE A 276 -14.12 16.01 7.43
N MET A 277 -13.23 15.16 7.94
CA MET A 277 -13.45 13.73 8.14
C MET A 277 -13.26 13.41 9.61
N ALA A 278 -14.17 12.65 10.21
CA ALA A 278 -14.03 12.21 11.59
C ALA A 278 -14.37 10.73 11.76
N TYR A 279 -13.57 10.02 12.53
CA TYR A 279 -13.78 8.62 12.85
C TYR A 279 -13.32 8.29 14.26
N VAL A 280 -13.78 7.14 14.75
CA VAL A 280 -13.42 6.61 16.06
C VAL A 280 -12.69 5.29 15.92
N ARG A 281 -11.68 5.11 16.77
CA ARG A 281 -11.04 3.83 17.06
C ARG A 281 -11.37 3.46 18.50
N SER A 282 -11.87 2.25 18.75
CA SER A 282 -12.27 1.84 20.09
C SER A 282 -11.99 0.38 20.36
N ASP A 283 -11.66 0.07 21.60
CA ASP A 283 -11.59 -1.27 22.17
C ASP A 283 -12.10 -1.23 23.62
N GLU A 284 -11.84 -2.28 24.39
CA GLU A 284 -12.26 -2.36 25.80
C GLU A 284 -11.58 -1.32 26.70
N ASP A 285 -10.35 -0.88 26.31
CA ASP A 285 -9.52 -0.02 27.14
C ASP A 285 -9.63 1.47 26.78
N ASN A 286 -9.82 1.77 25.47
CA ASN A 286 -9.75 3.15 24.99
C ASN A 286 -10.77 3.44 23.89
N THR A 287 -11.17 4.73 23.84
CA THR A 287 -11.86 5.33 22.70
C THR A 287 -11.05 6.51 22.21
N ILE A 288 -10.65 6.49 20.95
CA ILE A 288 -9.84 7.54 20.32
C ILE A 288 -10.65 8.16 19.19
N LEU A 289 -10.95 9.45 19.33
CA LEU A 289 -11.62 10.24 18.30
C LEU A 289 -10.58 10.92 17.43
N VAL A 290 -10.69 10.74 16.12
CA VAL A 290 -9.80 11.35 15.13
C VAL A 290 -10.60 12.33 14.29
N PHE A 291 -10.21 13.60 14.33
CA PHE A 291 -10.78 14.66 13.51
C PHE A 291 -9.71 15.16 12.54
N VAL A 292 -10.01 15.12 11.27
CA VAL A 292 -9.11 15.56 10.20
C VAL A 292 -9.74 16.78 9.52
N ASN A 293 -9.06 17.90 9.59
CA ASN A 293 -9.47 19.16 8.98
C ASN A 293 -8.52 19.46 7.80
N ASN A 294 -9.01 19.27 6.56
CA ASN A 294 -8.27 19.57 5.34
C ASN A 294 -8.67 20.95 4.75
N SER A 295 -9.09 21.88 5.59
CA SER A 295 -9.34 23.26 5.20
C SER A 295 -8.24 24.19 5.74
N ASP A 296 -8.19 25.40 5.23
CA ASP A 296 -7.28 26.47 5.68
C ASP A 296 -7.81 27.27 6.89
N LYS A 297 -8.92 26.81 7.50
CA LYS A 297 -9.64 27.51 8.57
C LYS A 297 -9.75 26.65 9.82
N ALA A 298 -9.84 27.29 10.97
CA ALA A 298 -10.28 26.64 12.20
C ALA A 298 -11.80 26.41 12.12
N ILE A 299 -12.22 25.17 12.26
CA ILE A 299 -13.63 24.76 12.16
C ILE A 299 -14.09 24.25 13.53
N GLN A 300 -15.25 24.70 13.97
CA GLN A 300 -15.93 24.11 15.12
C GLN A 300 -16.80 22.96 14.64
N VAL A 301 -16.44 21.74 15.05
CA VAL A 301 -17.21 20.54 14.75
C VAL A 301 -18.15 20.22 15.90
N THR A 302 -19.39 19.88 15.57
CA THR A 302 -20.35 19.29 16.49
C THR A 302 -20.83 18.00 15.88
N THR A 303 -20.60 16.87 16.55
CA THR A 303 -21.00 15.56 16.07
C THR A 303 -21.77 14.80 17.14
N GLU A 304 -22.69 13.93 16.73
CA GLU A 304 -23.40 13.01 17.62
C GLU A 304 -22.59 11.72 17.73
N LEU A 305 -22.26 11.34 18.95
CA LEU A 305 -21.60 10.06 19.23
C LEU A 305 -22.64 9.03 19.67
N GLU A 306 -22.42 7.77 19.29
CA GLU A 306 -23.15 6.67 19.89
C GLU A 306 -22.87 6.61 21.41
N SER A 307 -23.87 6.18 22.20
CA SER A 307 -23.76 6.16 23.66
C SER A 307 -22.58 5.34 24.18
N LYS A 308 -22.15 4.33 23.44
CA LYS A 308 -20.96 3.52 23.78
C LYS A 308 -19.64 4.32 23.79
N TYR A 309 -19.64 5.50 23.17
CA TYR A 309 -18.47 6.38 23.10
C TYR A 309 -18.57 7.57 24.07
N TYR A 310 -19.61 7.63 24.91
CA TYR A 310 -19.70 8.72 25.88
C TYR A 310 -18.66 8.57 26.98
N GLY A 311 -17.96 9.67 27.28
CA GLY A 311 -16.91 9.67 28.28
C GLY A 311 -16.22 11.02 28.41
N THR A 312 -15.17 11.05 29.22
CA THR A 312 -14.28 12.21 29.34
C THR A 312 -13.06 11.96 28.45
N TYR A 313 -12.79 12.90 27.56
CA TYR A 313 -11.64 12.83 26.65
C TYR A 313 -10.56 13.82 27.10
N THR A 314 -9.30 13.44 26.93
CA THR A 314 -8.11 14.24 27.29
C THR A 314 -7.19 14.42 26.09
#